data_b30a5637245d154f80d3c1a81f756640
#
_entry.id   b30a5637245d154f80d3c1a81f756640
#
_cell.length_a   1.000
_cell.length_b   1.000
_cell.length_c   1.000
_cell.angle_alpha   90.00
_cell.angle_beta   90.00
_cell.angle_gamma   90.00
#
_symmetry.space_group_name_H-M   'P 1'
#
loop_
_entity.id
_entity.type
_entity.pdbx_description
1 polymer ?
#
loop_
_entity_poly.entity_id
_entity_poly.type
_entity_poly.pdbx_seq_one_letter_code
_entity_poly.pdbx_strand_id
1 'polypeptide(L)'
;VARKLGVDTVVGFTGSSIWPYLAMFPPVPASVIEAGFDDFATRWNPILDVFDGEGVRFAHEVHPGEIAYDYWSSVRALDAIDHREAFGFNWDPSHMMWQNIDPVGFIVDFADRIYHVDCKDTRMRPHNGRAGVLGSHLPWGDPRRGWDFVSTGHGDVPWEDSFRALDAIGYAGPISIEWEDAGMDRLHGAPQALAYVRSLLWPVPTASFDAAFSNQTTGDTA
;
A
#
# COMPACT_ATOMS: atom_id res chain seq x y z
N VAL A 1 -6.21 6.01 22.54
CA VAL A 1 -6.87 7.20 21.92
C VAL A 1 -7.81 6.75 20.80
N ALA A 2 -7.37 5.94 19.84
CA ALA A 2 -8.17 5.47 18.68
C ALA A 2 -9.54 4.92 19.12
N ARG A 3 -9.55 3.93 20.02
CA ARG A 3 -10.81 3.36 20.57
C ARG A 3 -11.77 4.42 21.13
N LYS A 4 -11.23 5.45 21.84
CA LYS A 4 -12.08 6.54 22.39
C LYS A 4 -12.69 7.42 21.32
N LEU A 5 -12.10 7.45 20.13
CA LEU A 5 -12.60 8.19 18.96
C LEU A 5 -13.47 7.32 18.05
N GLY A 6 -13.67 6.04 18.40
CA GLY A 6 -14.40 5.08 17.56
C GLY A 6 -13.64 4.68 16.29
N VAL A 7 -12.31 4.82 16.30
CA VAL A 7 -11.42 4.43 15.21
C VAL A 7 -10.81 3.07 15.54
N ASP A 8 -10.85 2.13 14.62
CA ASP A 8 -10.38 0.76 14.79
C ASP A 8 -9.02 0.48 14.12
N THR A 9 -8.47 1.43 13.39
CA THR A 9 -7.21 1.29 12.68
C THR A 9 -6.32 2.50 12.89
N VAL A 10 -5.02 2.27 13.11
CA VAL A 10 -3.98 3.30 13.22
C VAL A 10 -2.92 3.00 12.18
N VAL A 11 -2.62 3.96 11.33
CA VAL A 11 -1.56 3.90 10.32
C VAL A 11 -0.24 4.39 10.92
N GLY A 12 0.87 3.79 10.52
CA GLY A 12 2.18 4.23 10.97
C GLY A 12 3.35 3.39 10.49
N PHE A 13 4.52 3.74 11.00
CA PHE A 13 5.80 3.14 10.68
C PHE A 13 6.35 2.32 11.84
N THR A 14 7.15 1.31 11.52
CA THR A 14 7.78 0.44 12.52
C THR A 14 9.21 0.81 12.82
N GLY A 15 9.88 1.46 11.85
CA GLY A 15 11.32 1.56 11.82
C GLY A 15 12.00 0.24 11.43
N SER A 16 13.33 0.30 11.24
CA SER A 16 14.16 -0.87 10.94
C SER A 16 15.58 -0.67 11.42
N SER A 17 16.08 -1.58 12.26
CA SER A 17 17.50 -1.58 12.67
C SER A 17 18.44 -2.06 11.57
N ILE A 18 17.91 -2.68 10.52
CA ILE A 18 18.68 -3.25 9.39
C ILE A 18 18.52 -2.47 8.09
N TRP A 19 17.77 -1.38 8.07
CA TRP A 19 17.63 -0.54 6.88
C TRP A 19 18.95 -0.10 6.24
N PRO A 20 20.04 0.22 6.99
CA PRO A 20 21.33 0.59 6.39
C PRO A 20 21.96 -0.50 5.51
N TYR A 21 21.46 -1.73 5.56
CA TYR A 21 21.95 -2.87 4.77
C TYR A 21 21.08 -3.19 3.56
N LEU A 22 20.36 -2.20 3.06
CA LEU A 22 19.49 -2.33 1.88
C LEU A 22 20.27 -2.91 0.70
N ALA A 23 19.66 -3.84 -0.02
CA ALA A 23 20.25 -4.54 -1.16
C ALA A 23 21.59 -5.23 -0.82
N MET A 24 21.79 -5.61 0.46
CA MET A 24 23.03 -6.22 0.97
C MET A 24 24.29 -5.35 0.81
N PHE A 25 24.11 -4.02 0.80
CA PHE A 25 25.22 -3.06 0.80
C PHE A 25 25.19 -2.18 2.06
N PRO A 26 26.29 -2.18 2.88
CA PRO A 26 27.45 -3.06 2.78
C PRO A 26 27.08 -4.54 2.99
N PRO A 27 27.86 -5.52 2.45
CA PRO A 27 27.60 -6.94 2.67
C PRO A 27 27.69 -7.27 4.16
N VAL A 28 26.69 -7.98 4.66
CA VAL A 28 26.66 -8.45 6.05
C VAL A 28 26.29 -9.95 6.09
N PRO A 29 26.68 -10.69 7.15
CA PRO A 29 26.18 -12.06 7.35
C PRO A 29 24.66 -12.09 7.43
N ALA A 30 24.03 -13.17 6.96
CA ALA A 30 22.59 -13.36 7.05
C ALA A 30 22.05 -13.22 8.48
N SER A 31 22.83 -13.61 9.48
CA SER A 31 22.48 -13.47 10.90
C SER A 31 22.24 -12.01 11.35
N VAL A 32 22.82 -11.04 10.68
CA VAL A 32 22.54 -9.61 10.96
C VAL A 32 21.13 -9.26 10.51
N ILE A 33 20.70 -9.78 9.35
CA ILE A 33 19.35 -9.56 8.84
C ILE A 33 18.34 -10.27 9.71
N GLU A 34 18.60 -11.55 10.11
CA GLU A 34 17.75 -12.29 11.04
C GLU A 34 17.57 -11.53 12.36
N ALA A 35 18.68 -11.07 12.96
CA ALA A 35 18.63 -10.28 14.19
C ALA A 35 17.79 -8.98 14.06
N GLY A 36 17.67 -8.42 12.86
CA GLY A 36 16.81 -7.26 12.62
C GLY A 36 15.33 -7.59 12.73
N PHE A 37 14.89 -8.75 12.25
CA PHE A 37 13.51 -9.22 12.41
C PHE A 37 13.22 -9.66 13.84
N ASP A 38 14.20 -10.27 14.54
CA ASP A 38 14.10 -10.57 15.96
C ASP A 38 13.95 -9.30 16.82
N ASP A 39 14.71 -8.25 16.50
CA ASP A 39 14.60 -6.94 17.17
C ASP A 39 13.21 -6.32 16.91
N PHE A 40 12.72 -6.36 15.68
CA PHE A 40 11.36 -5.94 15.34
C PHE A 40 10.32 -6.70 16.17
N ALA A 41 10.34 -8.02 16.19
CA ALA A 41 9.41 -8.83 16.95
C ALA A 41 9.47 -8.53 18.46
N THR A 42 10.68 -8.38 19.02
CA THR A 42 10.90 -8.07 20.44
C THR A 42 10.27 -6.72 20.83
N ARG A 43 10.35 -5.73 19.96
CA ARG A 43 9.81 -4.38 20.24
C ARG A 43 8.32 -4.30 19.95
N TRP A 44 7.86 -4.93 18.87
CA TRP A 44 6.49 -4.77 18.40
C TRP A 44 5.49 -5.69 19.09
N ASN A 45 5.88 -6.90 19.52
CA ASN A 45 4.95 -7.78 20.23
C ASN A 45 4.28 -7.12 21.45
N PRO A 46 5.01 -6.43 22.37
CA PRO A 46 4.36 -5.73 23.48
C PRO A 46 3.45 -4.55 23.03
N ILE A 47 3.78 -3.91 21.89
CA ILE A 47 2.95 -2.85 21.33
C ILE A 47 1.65 -3.46 20.77
N LEU A 48 1.76 -4.57 20.04
CA LEU A 48 0.61 -5.29 19.48
C LEU A 48 -0.30 -5.87 20.57
N ASP A 49 0.25 -6.24 21.74
CA ASP A 49 -0.57 -6.62 22.90
C ASP A 49 -1.52 -5.49 23.33
N VAL A 50 -1.06 -4.24 23.25
CA VAL A 50 -1.90 -3.07 23.54
C VAL A 50 -2.95 -2.88 22.45
N PHE A 51 -2.60 -3.05 21.18
CA PHE A 51 -3.54 -2.97 20.06
C PHE A 51 -4.65 -4.02 20.20
N ASP A 52 -4.29 -5.28 20.44
CA ASP A 52 -5.21 -6.38 20.70
C ASP A 52 -6.13 -6.07 21.89
N GLY A 53 -5.57 -5.64 23.02
CA GLY A 53 -6.33 -5.31 24.24
C GLY A 53 -7.31 -4.13 24.05
N GLU A 54 -7.03 -3.23 23.14
CA GLU A 54 -7.91 -2.10 22.80
C GLU A 54 -8.87 -2.41 21.64
N GLY A 55 -8.73 -3.56 20.97
CA GLY A 55 -9.51 -3.91 19.78
C GLY A 55 -9.25 -2.96 18.61
N VAL A 56 -8.00 -2.54 18.44
CA VAL A 56 -7.52 -1.63 17.39
C VAL A 56 -6.44 -2.34 16.59
N ARG A 57 -6.40 -2.12 15.28
CA ARG A 57 -5.38 -2.68 14.39
C ARG A 57 -4.32 -1.65 14.05
N PHE A 58 -3.10 -2.10 13.81
CA PHE A 58 -2.02 -1.30 13.28
C PHE A 58 -1.85 -1.62 11.80
N ALA A 59 -1.96 -0.60 10.95
CA ALA A 59 -1.71 -0.67 9.52
C ALA A 59 -0.31 -0.10 9.24
N HIS A 60 0.65 -0.99 9.05
CA HIS A 60 2.02 -0.62 8.70
C HIS A 60 2.08 -0.15 7.25
N GLU A 61 2.63 1.02 7.00
CA GLU A 61 2.92 1.45 5.65
C GLU A 61 4.18 0.73 5.12
N VAL A 62 4.02 0.03 4.00
CA VAL A 62 5.13 -0.67 3.31
C VAL A 62 5.99 0.38 2.63
N HIS A 63 7.05 0.80 3.32
CA HIS A 63 7.77 2.03 3.02
C HIS A 63 9.29 1.86 3.19
N PRO A 64 10.11 2.49 2.34
CA PRO A 64 11.56 2.57 2.53
C PRO A 64 11.93 3.13 3.90
N GLY A 65 12.88 2.49 4.58
CA GLY A 65 13.26 2.85 5.95
C GLY A 65 12.67 1.93 7.01
N GLU A 66 11.67 1.15 6.64
CA GLU A 66 10.89 0.29 7.51
C GLU A 66 11.35 -1.17 7.46
N ILE A 67 10.88 -2.00 8.42
CA ILE A 67 11.19 -3.43 8.42
C ILE A 67 10.54 -4.15 7.23
N ALA A 68 9.31 -3.75 6.89
CA ALA A 68 8.60 -4.19 5.69
C ALA A 68 8.59 -3.04 4.68
N TYR A 69 9.36 -3.16 3.61
CA TYR A 69 9.50 -2.14 2.57
C TYR A 69 9.22 -2.68 1.15
N ASP A 70 9.05 -4.00 1.04
CA ASP A 70 8.68 -4.69 -0.19
C ASP A 70 7.85 -5.95 0.12
N TYR A 71 7.55 -6.75 -0.90
CA TYR A 71 6.73 -7.95 -0.77
C TYR A 71 7.34 -8.96 0.22
N TRP A 72 8.61 -9.33 0.04
CA TRP A 72 9.23 -10.39 0.83
C TRP A 72 9.60 -9.95 2.25
N SER A 73 9.95 -8.69 2.44
CA SER A 73 10.12 -8.14 3.79
C SER A 73 8.80 -8.03 4.54
N SER A 74 7.68 -7.84 3.83
CA SER A 74 6.33 -7.88 4.41
C SER A 74 5.96 -9.29 4.88
N VAL A 75 6.23 -10.33 4.08
CA VAL A 75 6.07 -11.74 4.49
C VAL A 75 6.88 -12.03 5.75
N ARG A 76 8.17 -11.67 5.75
CA ARG A 76 9.06 -11.91 6.90
C ARG A 76 8.64 -11.15 8.15
N ALA A 77 8.11 -9.93 7.99
CA ALA A 77 7.61 -9.15 9.13
C ALA A 77 6.39 -9.84 9.78
N LEU A 78 5.47 -10.37 8.97
CA LEU A 78 4.35 -11.16 9.47
C LEU A 78 4.82 -12.44 10.18
N ASP A 79 5.76 -13.18 9.58
CA ASP A 79 6.33 -14.39 10.17
C ASP A 79 6.99 -14.09 11.53
N ALA A 80 7.74 -12.99 11.63
CA ALA A 80 8.45 -12.61 12.85
C ALA A 80 7.54 -12.33 14.05
N ILE A 81 6.29 -11.95 13.81
CA ILE A 81 5.27 -11.66 14.84
C ILE A 81 4.17 -12.72 14.90
N ASP A 82 4.43 -13.93 14.40
CA ASP A 82 3.48 -15.05 14.39
C ASP A 82 2.12 -14.67 13.76
N HIS A 83 2.12 -13.89 12.69
CA HIS A 83 0.94 -13.46 11.92
C HIS A 83 -0.16 -12.81 12.78
N ARG A 84 0.18 -12.06 13.83
CA ARG A 84 -0.79 -11.42 14.71
C ARG A 84 -1.78 -10.55 13.92
N GLU A 85 -3.07 -10.73 14.18
CA GLU A 85 -4.15 -10.01 13.48
C GLU A 85 -4.18 -8.50 13.77
N ALA A 86 -3.59 -8.07 14.89
CA ALA A 86 -3.45 -6.64 15.19
C ALA A 86 -2.53 -5.91 14.21
N PHE A 87 -1.71 -6.64 13.40
CA PHE A 87 -0.78 -6.06 12.44
C PHE A 87 -1.21 -6.40 11.02
N GLY A 88 -1.31 -5.39 10.19
CA GLY A 88 -1.55 -5.49 8.75
C GLY A 88 -0.90 -4.33 8.04
N PHE A 89 -1.35 -4.04 6.82
CA PHE A 89 -0.71 -3.08 5.95
C PHE A 89 -1.61 -1.90 5.63
N ASN A 90 -1.01 -0.74 5.58
CA ASN A 90 -1.45 0.40 4.82
C ASN A 90 -0.87 0.26 3.41
N TRP A 91 -1.73 0.05 2.43
CA TRP A 91 -1.32 -0.09 1.05
C TRP A 91 -1.10 1.29 0.43
N ASP A 92 0.15 1.63 0.19
CA ASP A 92 0.58 2.78 -0.60
C ASP A 92 1.29 2.27 -1.86
N PRO A 93 0.66 2.36 -3.04
CA PRO A 93 1.24 1.84 -4.27
C PRO A 93 2.43 2.65 -4.76
N SER A 94 2.55 3.92 -4.34
CA SER A 94 3.59 4.81 -4.84
C SER A 94 4.99 4.29 -4.56
N HIS A 95 5.18 3.74 -3.33
CA HIS A 95 6.45 3.15 -2.91
C HIS A 95 6.72 1.80 -3.56
N MET A 96 5.69 1.09 -4.00
CA MET A 96 5.82 -0.16 -4.75
C MET A 96 6.23 0.12 -6.19
N MET A 97 5.62 1.13 -6.83
CA MET A 97 5.86 1.45 -8.24
C MET A 97 7.32 1.75 -8.55
N TRP A 98 7.96 2.64 -7.80
CA TRP A 98 9.35 2.99 -8.10
C TRP A 98 10.34 1.85 -7.78
N GLN A 99 9.95 0.90 -6.93
CA GLN A 99 10.71 -0.33 -6.67
C GLN A 99 10.42 -1.44 -7.70
N ASN A 100 9.51 -1.20 -8.64
CA ASN A 100 9.06 -2.17 -9.63
C ASN A 100 8.37 -3.39 -8.99
N ILE A 101 7.61 -3.17 -7.93
CA ILE A 101 6.75 -4.16 -7.26
C ILE A 101 5.35 -4.03 -7.85
N ASP A 102 4.68 -5.16 -8.08
CA ASP A 102 3.28 -5.19 -8.51
C ASP A 102 2.34 -4.79 -7.37
N PRO A 103 1.73 -3.60 -7.41
CA PRO A 103 0.86 -3.14 -6.34
C PRO A 103 -0.49 -3.86 -6.31
N VAL A 104 -0.95 -4.38 -7.45
CA VAL A 104 -2.21 -5.13 -7.57
C VAL A 104 -2.03 -6.54 -7.00
N GLY A 105 -0.93 -7.22 -7.36
CA GLY A 105 -0.57 -8.51 -6.79
C GLY A 105 -0.42 -8.44 -5.27
N PHE A 106 0.14 -7.34 -4.75
CA PHE A 106 0.24 -7.12 -3.30
C PHE A 106 -1.14 -7.10 -2.61
N ILE A 107 -2.14 -6.43 -3.18
CA ILE A 107 -3.52 -6.43 -2.65
C ILE A 107 -4.08 -7.84 -2.58
N VAL A 108 -3.92 -8.61 -3.66
CA VAL A 108 -4.48 -9.96 -3.78
C VAL A 108 -3.83 -10.92 -2.79
N ASP A 109 -2.50 -10.88 -2.69
CA ASP A 109 -1.74 -11.82 -1.86
C ASP A 109 -1.84 -11.52 -0.35
N PHE A 110 -2.06 -10.24 0.01
CA PHE A 110 -2.25 -9.81 1.40
C PHE A 110 -3.70 -9.40 1.70
N ALA A 111 -4.68 -10.02 1.04
CA ALA A 111 -6.09 -9.65 1.08
C ALA A 111 -6.67 -9.48 2.50
N ASP A 112 -6.29 -10.36 3.44
CA ASP A 112 -6.71 -10.34 4.83
C ASP A 112 -5.93 -9.36 5.71
N ARG A 113 -4.95 -8.68 5.15
CA ARG A 113 -4.01 -7.78 5.84
C ARG A 113 -4.05 -6.33 5.37
N ILE A 114 -4.84 -6.00 4.35
CA ILE A 114 -5.00 -4.61 3.91
C ILE A 114 -5.98 -3.92 4.85
N TYR A 115 -5.48 -3.10 5.78
CA TYR A 115 -6.29 -2.42 6.79
C TYR A 115 -6.53 -0.95 6.48
N HIS A 116 -5.70 -0.37 5.65
CA HIS A 116 -5.83 0.99 5.16
C HIS A 116 -5.31 1.11 3.73
N VAL A 117 -5.76 2.15 3.02
CA VAL A 117 -5.36 2.46 1.64
C VAL A 117 -5.00 3.92 1.55
N ASP A 118 -3.77 4.22 1.15
CA ASP A 118 -3.34 5.56 0.77
C ASP A 118 -3.21 5.67 -0.74
N CYS A 119 -3.98 6.61 -1.32
CA CYS A 119 -3.91 6.93 -2.74
C CYS A 119 -2.85 7.99 -2.97
N LYS A 120 -1.62 7.53 -3.17
CA LYS A 120 -0.44 8.31 -3.54
C LYS A 120 0.11 7.79 -4.86
N ASP A 121 0.49 8.66 -5.76
CA ASP A 121 0.89 8.27 -7.11
C ASP A 121 2.35 8.57 -7.39
N THR A 122 2.92 7.78 -8.27
CA THR A 122 4.32 7.89 -8.69
C THR A 122 4.40 7.87 -10.21
N ARG A 123 5.10 8.83 -10.77
CA ARG A 123 5.45 8.83 -12.19
C ARG A 123 6.86 8.33 -12.39
N MET A 124 7.00 7.24 -13.12
CA MET A 124 8.28 6.71 -13.54
C MET A 124 8.83 7.52 -14.72
N ARG A 125 10.13 7.77 -14.70
CA ARG A 125 10.83 8.52 -15.75
C ARG A 125 11.98 7.69 -16.34
N PRO A 126 11.70 6.50 -16.93
CA PRO A 126 12.74 5.57 -17.36
C PRO A 126 13.67 6.18 -18.42
N HIS A 127 13.21 7.16 -19.16
CA HIS A 127 14.00 7.85 -20.20
C HIS A 127 15.07 8.80 -19.64
N ASN A 128 14.97 9.17 -18.37
CA ASN A 128 15.99 9.97 -17.73
C ASN A 128 17.34 9.23 -17.68
N GLY A 129 17.34 7.94 -17.27
CA GLY A 129 18.45 7.00 -17.35
C GLY A 129 19.74 7.41 -16.63
N ARG A 130 19.74 8.53 -15.86
CA ARG A 130 20.93 9.09 -15.24
C ARG A 130 20.95 8.98 -13.72
N ALA A 131 19.80 9.11 -13.07
CA ALA A 131 19.72 9.04 -11.60
C ALA A 131 19.30 7.66 -11.08
N GLY A 132 18.56 6.88 -11.85
CA GLY A 132 18.01 5.59 -11.44
C GLY A 132 17.00 5.75 -10.29
N VAL A 133 16.66 4.61 -9.66
CA VAL A 133 15.64 4.57 -8.59
C VAL A 133 16.12 5.19 -7.27
N LEU A 134 17.42 5.21 -7.02
CA LEU A 134 18.01 5.79 -5.80
C LEU A 134 18.09 7.32 -5.81
N GLY A 135 17.78 7.96 -6.95
CA GLY A 135 17.56 9.40 -7.08
C GLY A 135 18.78 10.31 -6.94
N SER A 136 20.00 9.77 -6.70
CA SER A 136 21.27 10.51 -6.62
C SER A 136 21.26 11.73 -5.68
N HIS A 137 20.47 11.69 -4.60
CA HIS A 137 20.27 12.81 -3.67
C HIS A 137 19.73 14.11 -4.33
N LEU A 138 19.12 14.00 -5.51
CA LEU A 138 18.46 15.12 -6.18
C LEU A 138 17.17 15.51 -5.41
N PRO A 139 16.84 16.81 -5.33
CA PRO A 139 15.60 17.24 -4.66
C PRO A 139 14.37 16.71 -5.40
N TRP A 140 13.24 16.63 -4.67
CA TRP A 140 11.96 16.28 -5.25
C TRP A 140 11.55 17.28 -6.33
N GLY A 141 10.99 16.80 -7.42
CA GLY A 141 10.63 17.59 -8.59
C GLY A 141 11.79 17.85 -9.57
N ASP A 142 13.03 17.47 -9.24
CA ASP A 142 14.13 17.61 -10.18
C ASP A 142 13.93 16.69 -11.41
N PRO A 143 13.92 17.24 -12.65
CA PRO A 143 13.64 16.45 -13.85
C PRO A 143 14.68 15.37 -14.15
N ARG A 144 15.81 15.37 -13.46
CA ARG A 144 16.87 14.35 -13.58
C ARG A 144 16.60 13.11 -12.73
N ARG A 145 15.62 13.14 -11.81
CA ARG A 145 15.23 11.96 -11.03
C ARG A 145 14.63 10.88 -11.93
N GLY A 146 14.88 9.61 -11.61
CA GLY A 146 14.35 8.47 -12.35
C GLY A 146 12.84 8.25 -12.10
N TRP A 147 12.30 8.84 -11.05
CA TRP A 147 10.87 8.85 -10.67
C TRP A 147 10.59 10.03 -9.74
N ASP A 148 9.32 10.35 -9.57
CA ASP A 148 8.87 11.36 -8.61
C ASP A 148 7.43 11.10 -8.18
N PHE A 149 7.03 11.61 -7.02
CA PHE A 149 5.62 11.64 -6.66
C PHE A 149 4.89 12.68 -7.49
N VAL A 150 3.66 12.35 -7.84
CA VAL A 150 2.74 13.22 -8.57
C VAL A 150 1.34 13.11 -8.00
N SER A 151 0.51 14.10 -8.22
CA SER A 151 -0.91 14.07 -7.84
C SER A 151 -1.59 12.79 -8.35
N THR A 152 -2.38 12.15 -7.51
CA THR A 152 -3.07 10.89 -7.81
C THR A 152 -3.88 10.98 -9.11
N GLY A 153 -3.67 10.04 -10.01
CA GLY A 153 -4.21 10.02 -11.35
C GLY A 153 -3.31 10.65 -12.42
N HIS A 154 -2.15 11.17 -12.06
CA HIS A 154 -1.16 11.73 -12.96
C HIS A 154 0.10 10.87 -13.12
N GLY A 155 0.21 9.79 -12.36
CA GLY A 155 1.34 8.86 -12.38
C GLY A 155 1.08 7.59 -13.16
N ASP A 156 1.78 6.54 -12.75
CA ASP A 156 1.79 5.24 -13.43
C ASP A 156 1.16 4.12 -12.57
N VAL A 157 0.57 4.44 -11.41
CA VAL A 157 -0.15 3.46 -10.61
C VAL A 157 -1.37 2.95 -11.38
N PRO A 158 -1.56 1.63 -11.49
CA PRO A 158 -2.69 1.03 -12.20
C PRO A 158 -3.97 1.13 -11.36
N TRP A 159 -4.52 2.33 -11.23
CA TRP A 159 -5.61 2.65 -10.30
C TRP A 159 -6.87 1.84 -10.55
N GLU A 160 -7.29 1.67 -11.81
CA GLU A 160 -8.49 0.89 -12.11
C GLU A 160 -8.33 -0.55 -11.65
N ASP A 161 -7.21 -1.21 -11.99
CA ASP A 161 -6.95 -2.59 -11.60
C ASP A 161 -6.79 -2.73 -10.08
N SER A 162 -6.18 -1.74 -9.42
CA SER A 162 -6.06 -1.69 -7.96
C SER A 162 -7.42 -1.61 -7.28
N PHE A 163 -8.33 -0.75 -7.75
CA PHE A 163 -9.68 -0.65 -7.18
C PHE A 163 -10.53 -1.89 -7.47
N ARG A 164 -10.34 -2.55 -8.60
CA ARG A 164 -10.97 -3.85 -8.88
C ARG A 164 -10.45 -4.93 -7.93
N ALA A 165 -9.16 -4.93 -7.63
CA ALA A 165 -8.58 -5.88 -6.66
C ALA A 165 -9.09 -5.60 -5.24
N LEU A 166 -9.17 -4.35 -4.81
CA LEU A 166 -9.73 -3.97 -3.51
C LEU A 166 -11.21 -4.39 -3.37
N ASP A 167 -12.01 -4.22 -4.43
CA ASP A 167 -13.40 -4.69 -4.47
C ASP A 167 -13.48 -6.22 -4.40
N ALA A 168 -12.62 -6.91 -5.15
CA ALA A 168 -12.59 -8.38 -5.19
C ALA A 168 -12.22 -9.01 -3.85
N ILE A 169 -11.35 -8.38 -3.04
CA ILE A 169 -11.02 -8.83 -1.67
C ILE A 169 -12.05 -8.37 -0.63
N GLY A 170 -13.07 -7.60 -1.03
CA GLY A 170 -14.10 -7.07 -0.13
C GLY A 170 -13.60 -5.96 0.79
N TYR A 171 -12.60 -5.17 0.38
CA TYR A 171 -12.12 -4.06 1.19
C TYR A 171 -13.21 -3.01 1.40
N ALA A 172 -13.53 -2.74 2.67
CA ALA A 172 -14.55 -1.77 3.09
C ALA A 172 -13.99 -0.70 4.05
N GLY A 173 -12.68 -0.62 4.18
CA GLY A 173 -12.00 0.34 5.03
C GLY A 173 -11.93 1.75 4.41
N PRO A 174 -11.36 2.70 5.15
CA PRO A 174 -11.17 4.06 4.65
C PRO A 174 -10.12 4.10 3.55
N ILE A 175 -10.29 5.08 2.63
CA ILE A 175 -9.33 5.40 1.57
C ILE A 175 -8.93 6.85 1.77
N SER A 176 -7.64 7.08 1.95
CA SER A 176 -7.04 8.41 2.10
C SER A 176 -6.44 8.90 0.79
N ILE A 177 -6.38 10.18 0.60
CA ILE A 177 -5.53 10.83 -0.40
C ILE A 177 -4.26 11.29 0.31
N GLU A 178 -3.17 10.62 0.06
CA GLU A 178 -1.85 11.11 0.45
C GLU A 178 -1.25 11.86 -0.73
N TRP A 179 -1.34 13.19 -0.65
CA TRP A 179 -1.02 14.04 -1.78
C TRP A 179 0.41 14.58 -1.71
N GLU A 180 1.22 14.22 -2.70
CA GLU A 180 2.55 14.77 -2.93
C GLU A 180 2.76 15.07 -4.42
N ASP A 181 3.10 16.30 -4.75
CA ASP A 181 3.49 16.72 -6.11
C ASP A 181 4.31 18.00 -6.03
N ALA A 182 5.58 17.93 -6.40
CA ALA A 182 6.46 19.11 -6.39
C ALA A 182 6.18 20.08 -7.54
N GLY A 183 5.42 19.66 -8.55
CA GLY A 183 5.10 20.45 -9.74
C GLY A 183 3.70 21.03 -9.76
N MET A 184 2.87 20.80 -8.73
CA MET A 184 1.47 21.23 -8.69
C MET A 184 1.15 21.92 -7.37
N ASP A 185 0.28 22.94 -7.42
CA ASP A 185 -0.26 23.57 -6.21
C ASP A 185 -1.19 22.62 -5.46
N ARG A 186 -0.97 22.45 -4.16
CA ARG A 186 -1.74 21.51 -3.32
C ARG A 186 -3.23 21.83 -3.24
N LEU A 187 -3.61 23.14 -3.27
CA LEU A 187 -5.01 23.54 -3.20
C LEU A 187 -5.76 23.24 -4.49
N HIS A 188 -5.03 23.03 -5.59
CA HIS A 188 -5.57 22.53 -6.84
C HIS A 188 -5.52 21.00 -6.90
N GLY A 189 -4.36 20.41 -6.63
CA GLY A 189 -4.11 18.99 -6.86
C GLY A 189 -4.83 18.06 -5.89
N ALA A 190 -4.87 18.36 -4.60
CA ALA A 190 -5.51 17.48 -3.63
C ALA A 190 -7.03 17.32 -3.85
N PRO A 191 -7.82 18.39 -4.13
CA PRO A 191 -9.22 18.23 -4.52
C PRO A 191 -9.42 17.49 -5.84
N GLN A 192 -8.51 17.68 -6.82
CA GLN A 192 -8.55 16.95 -8.09
C GLN A 192 -8.27 15.44 -7.87
N ALA A 193 -7.27 15.09 -7.07
CA ALA A 193 -6.97 13.72 -6.70
C ALA A 193 -8.16 13.03 -6.03
N LEU A 194 -8.82 13.73 -5.09
CA LEU A 194 -10.04 13.21 -4.46
C LEU A 194 -11.16 12.97 -5.46
N ALA A 195 -11.37 13.89 -6.41
CA ALA A 195 -12.39 13.73 -7.45
C ALA A 195 -12.06 12.56 -8.37
N TYR A 196 -10.79 12.37 -8.73
CA TYR A 196 -10.31 11.24 -9.50
C TYR A 196 -10.59 9.91 -8.79
N VAL A 197 -10.15 9.77 -7.53
CA VAL A 197 -10.36 8.55 -6.74
C VAL A 197 -11.86 8.25 -6.58
N ARG A 198 -12.70 9.26 -6.33
CA ARG A 198 -14.16 9.07 -6.29
C ARG A 198 -14.75 8.57 -7.60
N SER A 199 -14.17 8.89 -8.74
CA SER A 199 -14.63 8.38 -10.03
C SER A 199 -14.36 6.89 -10.24
N LEU A 200 -13.46 6.31 -9.46
CA LEU A 200 -13.14 4.88 -9.47
C LEU A 200 -14.03 4.05 -8.51
N LEU A 201 -14.83 4.71 -7.67
CA LEU A 201 -15.78 4.06 -6.74
C LEU A 201 -17.12 3.87 -7.45
N TRP A 202 -17.19 2.89 -8.33
CA TRP A 202 -18.44 2.54 -9.03
C TRP A 202 -19.31 1.59 -8.20
N PRO A 203 -20.63 1.60 -8.41
CA PRO A 203 -21.53 0.69 -7.74
C PRO A 203 -21.26 -0.76 -8.15
N VAL A 204 -21.33 -1.68 -7.19
CA VAL A 204 -21.28 -3.12 -7.48
C VAL A 204 -22.51 -3.49 -8.32
N PRO A 205 -22.37 -4.36 -9.35
CA PRO A 205 -23.52 -4.83 -10.14
C PRO A 205 -24.58 -5.47 -9.25
N THR A 206 -25.82 -5.05 -9.39
CA THR A 206 -26.98 -5.60 -8.64
C THR A 206 -27.54 -6.87 -9.25
N ALA A 207 -27.11 -7.22 -10.47
CA ALA A 207 -27.52 -8.40 -11.19
C ALA A 207 -26.31 -9.10 -11.82
N SER A 208 -26.39 -10.42 -11.97
CA SER A 208 -25.39 -11.20 -12.72
C SER A 208 -25.34 -10.72 -14.18
N PHE A 209 -24.15 -10.73 -14.80
CA PHE A 209 -23.91 -10.30 -16.19
C PHE A 209 -24.84 -11.03 -17.16
N ASP A 210 -25.16 -12.29 -16.89
CA ASP A 210 -25.99 -13.18 -17.73
C ASP A 210 -27.45 -13.25 -17.27
N ALA A 211 -27.88 -12.43 -16.29
CA ALA A 211 -29.26 -12.41 -15.80
C ALA A 211 -30.30 -12.18 -16.89
N ALA A 212 -29.92 -11.42 -17.95
CA ALA A 212 -30.79 -11.19 -19.10
C ALA A 212 -31.02 -12.46 -19.95
N PHE A 213 -30.15 -13.47 -19.85
CA PHE A 213 -30.24 -14.72 -20.61
C PHE A 213 -30.92 -15.83 -19.80
N SER A 214 -30.95 -15.73 -18.48
CA SER A 214 -31.53 -16.75 -17.59
C SER A 214 -33.09 -16.78 -17.63
N ASN A 215 -33.73 -15.72 -18.11
CA ASN A 215 -35.19 -15.61 -18.21
C ASN A 215 -35.80 -16.11 -19.53
N GLN A 216 -35.05 -16.73 -20.45
CA GLN A 216 -35.53 -17.18 -21.73
C GLN A 216 -35.95 -18.67 -21.83
N THR A 217 -35.97 -19.42 -20.70
CA THR A 217 -36.26 -20.87 -20.73
C THR A 217 -37.63 -21.26 -20.14
N THR A 218 -38.61 -20.36 -20.09
CA THR A 218 -40.00 -20.75 -19.73
C THR A 218 -40.99 -20.11 -20.71
N GLY A 219 -41.00 -20.61 -21.92
CA GLY A 219 -42.04 -20.23 -22.90
C GLY A 219 -41.87 -20.99 -24.21
N ASP A 220 -42.33 -22.26 -24.21
CA ASP A 220 -43.06 -22.92 -25.26
C ASP A 220 -43.12 -24.42 -25.04
N THR A 221 -44.14 -24.83 -24.30
CA THR A 221 -44.78 -26.14 -24.51
C THR A 221 -46.27 -25.90 -24.49
N ALA A 222 -46.83 -25.68 -25.64
CA ALA A 222 -48.25 -25.90 -25.94
C ALA A 222 -48.37 -26.97 -27.00
#